data_1455dcfc0e9132dc5ea319278fb838ee
#
_entry.id   1455dcfc0e9132dc5ea319278fb838ee
#
_cell.length_a   1.000
_cell.length_b   1.000
_cell.length_c   1.000
_cell.angle_alpha   90.00
_cell.angle_beta   90.00
_cell.angle_gamma   90.00
#
_symmetry.space_group_name_H-M   'P 1'
#
loop_
_entity.id
_entity.type
_entity.pdbx_description
1 polymer ?
#
loop_
_entity_poly.entity_id
_entity_poly.type
_entity_poly.pdbx_seq_one_letter_code
_entity_poly.pdbx_strand_id
1 'polypeptide(L)'
;MIDKFKKYQAQTTKNPLGLEIIKAKGSYIFTKNKKYLDFVAGVSVNNIGHSNSKINNSIVKQLKEYSHVMVYGEFVQKPSVELCELLSALLPNKLNTTYLTNSGTEAIEAALKLAKRSTGRQKIISMKNSYHGSTHGSLSVSGFETRKRRYRPLLPNVHHINFNSVEDLNIIDNSVACVIVEPIQGGAGFIESKKEYLKKLRAKCNEMGVILIFDELQSGIGRTGKMFAFEHYNVTPDILVIGKALGGGFPIGAIICNQLLMNKFKSNPILGHIT
;
A
#
# COMPACT_ATOMS: atom_id res chain seq x y z
N MET A 1 -9.45 -20.62 25.63
CA MET A 1 -8.77 -19.43 25.03
C MET A 1 -9.75 -18.33 24.64
N ILE A 2 -10.96 -18.69 24.19
CA ILE A 2 -11.97 -17.72 23.70
C ILE A 2 -12.38 -16.66 24.73
N ASP A 3 -12.51 -17.02 26.03
CA ASP A 3 -12.86 -16.04 27.06
C ASP A 3 -11.75 -15.02 27.30
N LYS A 4 -10.49 -15.46 27.23
CA LYS A 4 -9.35 -14.54 27.29
C LYS A 4 -9.30 -13.61 26.07
N PHE A 5 -9.58 -14.12 24.88
CA PHE A 5 -9.70 -13.33 23.67
C PHE A 5 -10.79 -12.24 23.81
N LYS A 6 -11.98 -12.60 24.29
CA LYS A 6 -13.05 -11.63 24.50
C LYS A 6 -12.74 -10.59 25.57
N LYS A 7 -11.99 -10.98 26.62
CA LYS A 7 -11.69 -10.11 27.75
C LYS A 7 -10.54 -9.16 27.50
N TYR A 8 -9.46 -9.64 26.86
CA TYR A 8 -8.19 -8.91 26.81
C TYR A 8 -7.81 -8.38 25.41
N GLN A 9 -8.42 -8.90 24.35
CA GLN A 9 -8.14 -8.44 23.00
C GLN A 9 -9.32 -7.64 22.47
N ALA A 10 -9.10 -6.39 22.05
CA ALA A 10 -10.14 -5.57 21.45
C ALA A 10 -10.66 -6.22 20.15
N GLN A 11 -11.97 -6.40 20.04
CA GLN A 11 -12.63 -6.85 18.84
C GLN A 11 -13.11 -5.64 18.02
N THR A 12 -12.86 -5.67 16.72
CA THR A 12 -13.29 -4.64 15.78
C THR A 12 -14.66 -4.95 15.14
N THR A 13 -15.25 -6.10 15.47
CA THR A 13 -16.57 -6.54 15.03
C THR A 13 -17.38 -7.06 16.22
N LYS A 14 -18.72 -6.87 16.16
CA LYS A 14 -19.62 -7.38 17.20
C LYS A 14 -19.66 -8.90 17.27
N ASN A 15 -19.46 -9.57 16.13
CA ASN A 15 -19.56 -11.03 16.00
C ASN A 15 -18.26 -11.58 15.36
N PRO A 16 -17.16 -11.67 16.11
CA PRO A 16 -15.94 -12.29 15.60
C PRO A 16 -16.14 -13.78 15.37
N LEU A 17 -15.53 -14.35 14.34
CA LEU A 17 -15.59 -15.79 14.05
C LEU A 17 -15.10 -16.66 15.21
N GLY A 18 -14.19 -16.15 16.03
CA GLY A 18 -13.71 -16.82 17.24
C GLY A 18 -13.00 -18.16 17.00
N LEU A 19 -12.43 -18.36 15.82
CA LEU A 19 -11.69 -19.58 15.52
C LEU A 19 -10.36 -19.61 16.31
N GLU A 20 -10.16 -20.64 17.11
CA GLU A 20 -8.87 -20.89 17.78
C GLU A 20 -7.90 -21.55 16.80
N ILE A 21 -7.03 -20.75 16.20
CA ILE A 21 -6.06 -21.22 15.22
C ILE A 21 -4.86 -21.82 15.95
N ILE A 22 -4.53 -23.07 15.64
CA ILE A 22 -3.36 -23.78 16.18
C ILE A 22 -2.21 -23.90 15.18
N LYS A 23 -2.52 -23.80 13.87
CA LYS A 23 -1.55 -23.95 12.79
C LYS A 23 -2.08 -23.35 11.50
N ALA A 24 -1.19 -22.86 10.65
CA ALA A 24 -1.47 -22.55 9.26
C ALA A 24 -0.35 -23.08 8.37
N LYS A 25 -0.70 -23.68 7.20
CA LYS A 25 0.29 -24.21 6.25
C LYS A 25 -0.29 -24.21 4.82
N GLY A 26 0.47 -23.72 3.87
CA GLY A 26 0.01 -23.58 2.49
C GLY A 26 -1.27 -22.74 2.42
N SER A 27 -2.32 -23.24 1.81
CA SER A 27 -3.63 -22.56 1.70
C SER A 27 -4.61 -22.91 2.83
N TYR A 28 -4.13 -23.45 3.95
CA TYR A 28 -5.01 -23.95 4.99
C TYR A 28 -4.68 -23.39 6.37
N ILE A 29 -5.74 -23.14 7.15
CA ILE A 29 -5.68 -22.88 8.60
C ILE A 29 -6.32 -24.03 9.36
N PHE A 30 -5.85 -24.30 10.57
CA PHE A 30 -6.24 -25.44 11.38
C PHE A 30 -6.67 -24.99 12.77
N THR A 31 -7.80 -25.50 13.21
CA THR A 31 -8.22 -25.50 14.60
C THR A 31 -7.99 -26.89 15.19
N LYS A 32 -8.29 -27.09 16.48
CA LYS A 32 -8.17 -28.39 17.14
C LYS A 32 -8.90 -29.53 16.38
N ASN A 33 -10.07 -29.21 15.81
CA ASN A 33 -10.98 -30.20 15.27
C ASN A 33 -11.25 -30.09 13.77
N LYS A 34 -10.82 -29.00 13.12
CA LYS A 34 -11.17 -28.73 11.72
C LYS A 34 -10.02 -28.08 10.95
N LYS A 35 -10.02 -28.35 9.66
CA LYS A 35 -9.17 -27.73 8.65
C LYS A 35 -10.06 -26.85 7.76
N TYR A 36 -9.62 -25.64 7.49
CA TYR A 36 -10.33 -24.68 6.64
C TYR A 36 -9.43 -24.28 5.47
N LEU A 37 -9.97 -24.19 4.28
CA LEU A 37 -9.33 -23.57 3.14
C LEU A 37 -9.40 -22.05 3.33
N ASP A 38 -8.25 -21.40 3.32
CA ASP A 38 -8.15 -19.96 3.60
C ASP A 38 -8.25 -19.14 2.32
N PHE A 39 -9.45 -18.65 2.00
CA PHE A 39 -9.67 -17.70 0.93
C PHE A 39 -9.44 -16.24 1.34
N VAL A 40 -9.25 -15.95 2.63
CA VAL A 40 -8.96 -14.60 3.11
C VAL A 40 -7.50 -14.25 2.94
N ALA A 41 -6.62 -15.26 3.12
CA ALA A 41 -5.16 -15.14 2.96
C ALA A 41 -4.57 -13.92 3.72
N GLY A 42 -5.07 -13.65 4.96
CA GLY A 42 -4.66 -12.48 5.73
C GLY A 42 -5.03 -11.14 5.09
N VAL A 43 -6.12 -11.08 4.35
CA VAL A 43 -6.55 -9.96 3.48
C VAL A 43 -5.52 -9.71 2.38
N SER A 44 -5.30 -10.75 1.55
CA SER A 44 -4.37 -10.75 0.40
C SER A 44 -2.90 -10.59 0.77
N VAL A 45 -2.49 -11.05 1.95
CA VAL A 45 -1.10 -10.99 2.42
C VAL A 45 -0.31 -12.24 2.05
N ASN A 46 -0.92 -13.43 2.19
CA ASN A 46 -0.24 -14.72 2.08
C ASN A 46 -0.29 -15.28 0.64
N ASN A 47 0.25 -14.56 -0.34
CA ASN A 47 0.23 -14.96 -1.75
C ASN A 47 0.96 -16.28 -2.03
N ILE A 48 1.98 -16.59 -1.23
CA ILE A 48 2.81 -17.79 -1.33
C ILE A 48 2.42 -18.89 -0.33
N GLY A 49 1.28 -18.69 0.37
CA GLY A 49 0.78 -19.59 1.39
C GLY A 49 1.44 -19.42 2.75
N HIS A 50 0.77 -19.97 3.76
CA HIS A 50 1.24 -19.92 5.14
C HIS A 50 2.49 -20.78 5.37
N SER A 51 3.36 -20.35 6.28
CA SER A 51 4.50 -21.10 6.79
C SER A 51 5.43 -21.65 5.69
N ASN A 52 5.74 -20.80 4.70
CA ASN A 52 6.70 -21.14 3.66
C ASN A 52 8.09 -21.35 4.26
N SER A 53 8.64 -22.57 4.13
CA SER A 53 9.89 -22.96 4.78
C SER A 53 11.11 -22.15 4.30
N LYS A 54 11.16 -21.76 3.02
CA LYS A 54 12.27 -20.95 2.49
C LYS A 54 12.31 -19.58 3.16
N ILE A 55 11.15 -18.94 3.33
CA ILE A 55 11.03 -17.64 3.99
C ILE A 55 11.36 -17.77 5.48
N ASN A 56 10.73 -18.73 6.16
CA ASN A 56 11.00 -18.94 7.58
C ASN A 56 12.48 -19.16 7.87
N ASN A 57 13.15 -19.99 7.07
CA ASN A 57 14.59 -20.26 7.22
C ASN A 57 15.44 -19.02 6.95
N SER A 58 15.09 -18.18 5.97
CA SER A 58 15.79 -16.92 5.71
C SER A 58 15.65 -15.94 6.88
N ILE A 59 14.45 -15.85 7.47
CA ILE A 59 14.20 -15.01 8.66
C ILE A 59 15.00 -15.51 9.86
N VAL A 60 14.97 -16.82 10.13
CA VAL A 60 15.74 -17.42 11.23
C VAL A 60 17.24 -17.17 11.04
N LYS A 61 17.75 -17.27 9.81
CA LYS A 61 19.15 -16.94 9.52
C LYS A 61 19.45 -15.47 9.83
N GLN A 62 18.61 -14.54 9.36
CA GLN A 62 18.79 -13.11 9.57
C GLN A 62 18.75 -12.74 11.08
N LEU A 63 17.82 -13.34 11.83
CA LEU A 63 17.70 -13.09 13.29
C LEU A 63 18.94 -13.50 14.09
N LYS A 64 19.75 -14.45 13.60
CA LYS A 64 21.02 -14.82 14.21
C LYS A 64 22.11 -13.77 14.01
N GLU A 65 21.98 -12.92 12.97
CA GLU A 65 22.93 -11.85 12.70
C GLU A 65 22.48 -10.55 13.40
N TYR A 66 21.30 -10.06 13.08
CA TYR A 66 20.63 -8.92 13.74
C TYR A 66 19.16 -8.84 13.30
N SER A 67 18.32 -8.27 14.17
CA SER A 67 16.92 -7.97 13.85
C SER A 67 16.70 -6.50 13.49
N HIS A 68 17.31 -5.58 14.21
CA HIS A 68 17.23 -4.14 13.98
C HIS A 68 18.50 -3.45 14.42
N VAL A 69 19.01 -2.54 13.60
CA VAL A 69 20.22 -1.75 13.90
C VAL A 69 19.92 -0.26 13.83
N MET A 70 19.49 0.21 12.67
CA MET A 70 19.18 1.60 12.42
C MET A 70 18.25 1.71 11.19
N VAL A 71 17.26 2.60 11.27
CA VAL A 71 16.43 2.98 10.13
C VAL A 71 17.03 4.21 9.40
N TYR A 72 16.24 4.94 8.68
CA TYR A 72 16.54 6.26 8.09
C TYR A 72 17.63 6.29 7.01
N GLY A 73 18.08 5.15 6.53
CA GLY A 73 19.12 5.08 5.51
C GLY A 73 20.51 5.53 5.96
N GLU A 74 20.79 5.53 7.26
CA GLU A 74 22.09 5.88 7.83
C GLU A 74 23.08 4.72 7.71
N PHE A 75 22.63 3.49 7.96
CA PHE A 75 23.46 2.30 7.88
C PHE A 75 23.12 1.47 6.66
N VAL A 76 24.15 0.90 6.04
CA VAL A 76 23.97 -0.03 4.92
C VAL A 76 23.58 -1.40 5.49
N GLN A 77 22.33 -1.80 5.31
CA GLN A 77 21.79 -3.08 5.74
C GLN A 77 21.51 -3.93 4.51
N LYS A 78 22.26 -5.02 4.36
CA LYS A 78 22.21 -5.89 3.17
C LYS A 78 20.81 -6.31 2.77
N PRO A 79 19.93 -6.83 3.66
CA PRO A 79 18.59 -7.27 3.25
C PRO A 79 17.74 -6.15 2.66
N SER A 80 17.83 -4.93 3.21
CA SER A 80 17.08 -3.77 2.71
C SER A 80 17.59 -3.32 1.33
N VAL A 81 18.91 -3.29 1.13
CA VAL A 81 19.52 -2.91 -0.15
C VAL A 81 19.17 -3.92 -1.23
N GLU A 82 19.31 -5.22 -0.96
CA GLU A 82 19.00 -6.30 -1.91
C GLU A 82 17.51 -6.30 -2.30
N LEU A 83 16.61 -6.02 -1.35
CA LEU A 83 15.18 -5.86 -1.65
C LEU A 83 14.93 -4.66 -2.58
N CYS A 84 15.52 -3.50 -2.29
CA CYS A 84 15.37 -2.30 -3.12
C CYS A 84 15.94 -2.51 -4.54
N GLU A 85 17.09 -3.17 -4.66
CA GLU A 85 17.70 -3.53 -5.94
C GLU A 85 16.79 -4.47 -6.74
N LEU A 86 16.27 -5.54 -6.11
CA LEU A 86 15.35 -6.48 -6.74
C LEU A 86 14.07 -5.80 -7.23
N LEU A 87 13.48 -4.91 -6.42
CA LEU A 87 12.29 -4.15 -6.81
C LEU A 87 12.59 -3.24 -8.02
N SER A 88 13.74 -2.57 -8.02
CA SER A 88 14.18 -1.75 -9.16
C SER A 88 14.35 -2.58 -10.44
N ALA A 89 14.90 -3.79 -10.33
CA ALA A 89 15.08 -4.68 -11.48
C ALA A 89 13.76 -5.22 -12.06
N LEU A 90 12.70 -5.32 -11.24
CA LEU A 90 11.38 -5.80 -11.65
C LEU A 90 10.47 -4.69 -12.20
N LEU A 91 10.84 -3.44 -12.08
CA LEU A 91 10.03 -2.28 -12.39
C LEU A 91 10.58 -1.50 -13.60
N PRO A 92 9.76 -0.68 -14.28
CA PRO A 92 10.26 0.25 -15.29
C PRO A 92 11.29 1.23 -14.71
N ASN A 93 12.30 1.64 -15.52
CA ASN A 93 13.42 2.48 -15.08
C ASN A 93 13.04 3.75 -14.29
N LYS A 94 11.85 4.28 -14.49
CA LYS A 94 11.37 5.44 -13.75
C LYS A 94 10.88 5.13 -12.33
N LEU A 95 10.80 3.85 -11.95
CA LEU A 95 10.46 3.38 -10.61
C LEU A 95 11.67 2.62 -10.03
N ASN A 96 12.73 3.35 -9.70
CA ASN A 96 14.04 2.78 -9.40
C ASN A 96 14.56 3.06 -7.98
N THR A 97 13.81 3.79 -7.17
CA THR A 97 14.23 4.12 -5.81
C THR A 97 13.09 3.82 -4.83
N THR A 98 13.39 3.01 -3.84
CA THR A 98 12.43 2.49 -2.86
C THR A 98 12.66 3.12 -1.49
N TYR A 99 11.57 3.53 -0.83
CA TYR A 99 11.52 3.88 0.58
C TYR A 99 10.66 2.83 1.31
N LEU A 100 11.28 2.11 2.27
CA LEU A 100 10.63 1.05 3.04
C LEU A 100 9.89 1.64 4.25
N THR A 101 8.75 1.05 4.59
CA THR A 101 7.92 1.38 5.75
C THR A 101 7.47 0.11 6.47
N ASN A 102 6.84 0.23 7.65
CA ASN A 102 6.39 -0.92 8.43
C ASN A 102 4.97 -1.38 8.07
N SER A 103 4.23 -0.56 7.34
CA SER A 103 2.84 -0.87 6.99
C SER A 103 2.41 -0.18 5.69
N GLY A 104 1.30 -0.66 5.11
CA GLY A 104 0.72 -0.04 3.92
C GLY A 104 0.18 1.36 4.20
N THR A 105 -0.38 1.61 5.38
CA THR A 105 -0.90 2.94 5.73
C THR A 105 0.24 3.97 5.85
N GLU A 106 1.40 3.59 6.42
CA GLU A 106 2.60 4.44 6.44
C GLU A 106 3.14 4.70 5.03
N ALA A 107 3.11 3.70 4.16
CA ALA A 107 3.50 3.88 2.76
C ALA A 107 2.59 4.90 2.04
N ILE A 108 1.28 4.88 2.30
CA ILE A 108 0.35 5.90 1.79
C ILE A 108 0.69 7.28 2.36
N GLU A 109 0.92 7.42 3.67
CA GLU A 109 1.34 8.69 4.29
C GLU A 109 2.62 9.22 3.63
N ALA A 110 3.61 8.35 3.41
CA ALA A 110 4.86 8.72 2.73
C ALA A 110 4.61 9.21 1.29
N ALA A 111 3.76 8.51 0.52
CA ALA A 111 3.42 8.88 -0.85
C ALA A 111 2.74 10.26 -0.92
N LEU A 112 1.77 10.51 -0.04
CA LEU A 112 1.06 11.79 0.03
C LEU A 112 1.99 12.94 0.43
N LYS A 113 2.84 12.73 1.43
CA LYS A 113 3.84 13.70 1.87
C LYS A 113 4.84 14.03 0.76
N LEU A 114 5.36 13.00 0.08
CA LEU A 114 6.29 13.17 -1.03
C LEU A 114 5.65 13.97 -2.18
N ALA A 115 4.42 13.63 -2.56
CA ALA A 115 3.70 14.32 -3.61
C ALA A 115 3.46 15.80 -3.28
N LYS A 116 2.97 16.11 -2.08
CA LYS A 116 2.78 17.49 -1.62
C LYS A 116 4.08 18.27 -1.59
N ARG A 117 5.15 17.66 -1.06
CA ARG A 117 6.45 18.30 -0.97
C ARG A 117 7.06 18.58 -2.33
N SER A 118 6.97 17.62 -3.25
CA SER A 118 7.59 17.75 -4.59
C SER A 118 6.90 18.78 -5.47
N THR A 119 5.59 18.97 -5.29
CA THR A 119 4.78 19.91 -6.08
C THR A 119 4.59 21.27 -5.42
N GLY A 120 4.74 21.37 -4.10
CA GLY A 120 4.35 22.54 -3.31
C GLY A 120 2.84 22.75 -3.22
N ARG A 121 2.03 21.80 -3.71
CA ARG A 121 0.58 21.90 -3.81
C ARG A 121 -0.09 21.14 -2.66
N GLN A 122 -1.38 21.44 -2.39
CA GLN A 122 -2.09 20.84 -1.25
C GLN A 122 -3.28 19.97 -1.62
N LYS A 123 -3.91 20.23 -2.79
CA LYS A 123 -5.13 19.54 -3.21
C LYS A 123 -4.80 18.09 -3.61
N ILE A 124 -5.57 17.16 -3.06
CA ILE A 124 -5.44 15.73 -3.34
C ILE A 124 -6.75 15.23 -3.93
N ILE A 125 -6.65 14.43 -4.99
CA ILE A 125 -7.80 13.74 -5.57
C ILE A 125 -7.68 12.25 -5.29
N SER A 126 -8.77 11.64 -4.86
CA SER A 126 -8.92 10.22 -4.63
C SER A 126 -10.24 9.72 -5.22
N MET A 127 -10.48 8.42 -5.15
CA MET A 127 -11.68 7.81 -5.73
C MET A 127 -12.73 7.52 -4.65
N LYS A 128 -14.00 7.68 -4.96
CA LYS A 128 -15.08 7.14 -4.12
C LYS A 128 -14.92 5.62 -3.98
N ASN A 129 -15.29 5.10 -2.84
CA ASN A 129 -15.20 3.68 -2.49
C ASN A 129 -13.78 3.10 -2.49
N SER A 130 -12.74 3.93 -2.48
CA SER A 130 -11.37 3.50 -2.31
C SER A 130 -11.02 3.20 -0.85
N TYR A 131 -9.99 2.38 -0.64
CA TYR A 131 -9.45 2.10 0.69
C TYR A 131 -7.92 2.21 0.69
N HIS A 132 -7.38 3.16 1.43
CA HIS A 132 -5.95 3.46 1.46
C HIS A 132 -5.31 3.31 2.85
N GLY A 133 -6.09 2.99 3.87
CA GLY A 133 -5.58 2.81 5.23
C GLY A 133 -6.43 3.51 6.29
N SER A 134 -5.93 3.51 7.53
CA SER A 134 -6.67 3.96 8.71
C SER A 134 -5.95 5.00 9.56
N THR A 135 -4.73 5.45 9.19
CA THR A 135 -4.12 6.67 9.77
C THR A 135 -4.82 7.90 9.22
N HIS A 136 -4.69 9.05 9.89
CA HIS A 136 -5.47 10.23 9.53
C HIS A 136 -5.29 10.68 8.07
N GLY A 137 -4.08 10.64 7.52
CA GLY A 137 -3.85 10.98 6.10
C GLY A 137 -4.41 9.93 5.15
N SER A 138 -4.11 8.66 5.35
CA SER A 138 -4.61 7.56 4.52
C SER A 138 -6.13 7.41 4.62
N LEU A 139 -6.71 7.67 5.82
CA LEU A 139 -8.15 7.69 6.03
C LEU A 139 -8.81 8.86 5.30
N SER A 140 -8.13 10.02 5.26
CA SER A 140 -8.64 11.20 4.54
C SER A 140 -8.84 10.93 3.05
N VAL A 141 -7.92 10.21 2.43
CA VAL A 141 -7.97 9.85 1.00
C VAL A 141 -8.79 8.59 0.72
N SER A 142 -9.15 7.81 1.74
CA SER A 142 -10.09 6.68 1.58
C SER A 142 -11.50 7.20 1.23
N GLY A 143 -12.19 6.51 0.31
CA GLY A 143 -13.47 6.96 -0.27
C GLY A 143 -14.74 6.52 0.47
N PHE A 144 -14.64 5.69 1.53
CA PHE A 144 -15.78 5.22 2.30
C PHE A 144 -16.16 6.18 3.43
N GLU A 145 -17.19 7.00 3.24
CA GLU A 145 -17.63 7.99 4.23
C GLU A 145 -18.06 7.33 5.56
N THR A 146 -18.67 6.16 5.51
CA THR A 146 -19.10 5.43 6.71
C THR A 146 -17.95 5.07 7.64
N ARG A 147 -16.73 4.90 7.11
CA ARG A 147 -15.54 4.56 7.88
C ARG A 147 -14.85 5.78 8.49
N LYS A 148 -15.05 6.99 7.95
CA LYS A 148 -14.29 8.19 8.33
C LYS A 148 -15.08 9.31 9.01
N ARG A 149 -16.42 9.32 8.89
CA ARG A 149 -17.26 10.41 9.41
C ARG A 149 -17.04 10.75 10.89
N ARG A 150 -16.72 9.74 11.71
CA ARG A 150 -16.52 9.91 13.18
C ARG A 150 -15.12 10.38 13.56
N TYR A 151 -14.20 10.48 12.61
CA TYR A 151 -12.80 10.86 12.84
C TYR A 151 -12.48 12.25 12.29
N ARG A 152 -13.50 13.01 11.91
CA ARG A 152 -13.33 14.38 11.45
C ARG A 152 -12.95 15.33 12.61
N PRO A 153 -12.11 16.39 12.39
CA PRO A 153 -11.62 16.82 11.08
C PRO A 153 -10.49 15.91 10.54
N LEU A 154 -10.49 15.72 9.23
CA LEU A 154 -9.45 15.01 8.48
C LEU A 154 -8.62 16.01 7.69
N LEU A 155 -7.66 15.56 6.88
CA LEU A 155 -6.86 16.44 6.03
C LEU A 155 -7.76 17.30 5.14
N PRO A 156 -7.52 18.63 5.09
CA PRO A 156 -8.24 19.53 4.19
C PRO A 156 -7.85 19.28 2.73
N ASN A 157 -8.63 19.82 1.80
CA ASN A 157 -8.37 19.80 0.36
C ASN A 157 -8.26 18.39 -0.26
N VAL A 158 -8.97 17.40 0.30
CA VAL A 158 -9.12 16.08 -0.27
C VAL A 158 -10.48 15.98 -0.98
N HIS A 159 -10.46 15.71 -2.27
CA HIS A 159 -11.65 15.60 -3.11
C HIS A 159 -11.79 14.17 -3.65
N HIS A 160 -13.02 13.65 -3.63
CA HIS A 160 -13.33 12.30 -4.08
C HIS A 160 -14.16 12.36 -5.37
N ILE A 161 -13.67 11.69 -6.41
CA ILE A 161 -14.34 11.59 -7.72
C ILE A 161 -14.83 10.16 -7.97
N ASN A 162 -15.71 9.97 -8.95
CA ASN A 162 -16.21 8.65 -9.29
C ASN A 162 -15.11 7.86 -10.00
N PHE A 163 -14.91 6.62 -9.54
CA PHE A 163 -14.00 5.69 -10.18
C PHE A 163 -14.48 5.31 -11.56
N ASN A 164 -13.59 5.23 -12.54
CA ASN A 164 -13.91 4.97 -13.95
C ASN A 164 -14.75 6.05 -14.68
N SER A 165 -14.94 7.24 -14.08
CA SER A 165 -15.56 8.39 -14.75
C SER A 165 -14.50 9.26 -15.41
N VAL A 166 -14.53 9.32 -16.75
CA VAL A 166 -13.62 10.19 -17.52
C VAL A 166 -14.00 11.66 -17.35
N GLU A 167 -15.29 11.95 -17.20
CA GLU A 167 -15.82 13.31 -17.03
C GLU A 167 -15.29 13.94 -15.73
N ASP A 168 -15.21 13.15 -14.67
CA ASP A 168 -14.72 13.63 -13.36
C ASP A 168 -13.23 14.01 -13.41
N LEU A 169 -12.46 13.59 -14.42
CA LEU A 169 -11.05 13.96 -14.57
C LEU A 169 -10.86 15.47 -14.86
N ASN A 170 -11.90 16.19 -15.24
CA ASN A 170 -11.86 17.63 -15.49
C ASN A 170 -11.54 18.46 -14.23
N ILE A 171 -11.76 17.91 -13.02
CA ILE A 171 -11.40 18.56 -11.75
C ILE A 171 -9.88 18.59 -11.52
N ILE A 172 -9.10 17.80 -12.29
CA ILE A 172 -7.65 17.74 -12.20
C ILE A 172 -7.05 18.96 -12.90
N ASP A 173 -6.56 19.89 -12.13
CA ASP A 173 -5.93 21.12 -12.56
C ASP A 173 -4.52 21.28 -11.94
N ASN A 174 -3.85 22.38 -12.25
CA ASN A 174 -2.51 22.68 -11.75
C ASN A 174 -2.43 23.02 -10.25
N SER A 175 -3.55 23.06 -9.52
CA SER A 175 -3.56 23.18 -8.05
C SER A 175 -3.45 21.84 -7.34
N VAL A 176 -3.62 20.72 -8.07
CA VAL A 176 -3.60 19.36 -7.52
C VAL A 176 -2.16 18.89 -7.31
N ALA A 177 -1.87 18.42 -6.10
CA ALA A 177 -0.58 17.79 -5.76
C ALA A 177 -0.48 16.37 -6.34
N CYS A 178 -1.51 15.57 -6.10
CA CYS A 178 -1.55 14.19 -6.58
C CYS A 178 -2.97 13.67 -6.77
N VAL A 179 -3.06 12.64 -7.60
CA VAL A 179 -4.20 11.73 -7.68
C VAL A 179 -3.75 10.38 -7.15
N ILE A 180 -4.49 9.82 -6.20
CA ILE A 180 -4.27 8.46 -5.69
C ILE A 180 -5.40 7.54 -6.15
N VAL A 181 -5.03 6.38 -6.69
CA VAL A 181 -5.99 5.40 -7.21
C VAL A 181 -5.50 3.97 -6.99
N GLU A 182 -6.42 3.06 -6.63
CA GLU A 182 -6.21 1.62 -6.70
C GLU A 182 -6.47 1.18 -8.15
N PRO A 183 -5.53 0.49 -8.86
CA PRO A 183 -5.82 -0.09 -10.18
C PRO A 183 -7.01 -1.05 -10.16
N ILE A 184 -7.22 -1.71 -9.01
CA ILE A 184 -8.39 -2.53 -8.70
C ILE A 184 -8.85 -2.16 -7.30
N GLN A 185 -10.05 -1.61 -7.16
CA GLN A 185 -10.61 -1.25 -5.86
C GLN A 185 -11.01 -2.50 -5.08
N GLY A 186 -10.12 -2.95 -4.18
CA GLY A 186 -10.35 -4.16 -3.41
C GLY A 186 -11.51 -4.03 -2.43
N GLY A 187 -11.55 -2.95 -1.66
CA GLY A 187 -12.58 -2.70 -0.65
C GLY A 187 -13.99 -2.47 -1.20
N ALA A 188 -14.10 -2.12 -2.48
CA ALA A 188 -15.37 -1.92 -3.18
C ALA A 188 -15.95 -3.20 -3.82
N GLY A 189 -15.25 -4.34 -3.67
CA GLY A 189 -15.66 -5.61 -4.28
C GLY A 189 -14.86 -5.99 -5.53
N PHE A 190 -13.59 -5.62 -5.57
CA PHE A 190 -12.64 -5.93 -6.66
C PHE A 190 -13.04 -5.32 -8.01
N ILE A 191 -13.42 -4.05 -7.98
CA ILE A 191 -13.80 -3.31 -9.19
C ILE A 191 -12.52 -2.91 -9.95
N GLU A 192 -12.40 -3.38 -11.19
CA GLU A 192 -11.27 -3.08 -12.06
C GLU A 192 -11.35 -1.68 -12.70
N SER A 193 -10.19 -1.06 -12.87
CA SER A 193 -10.09 0.12 -13.71
C SER A 193 -10.35 -0.22 -15.17
N LYS A 194 -11.07 0.67 -15.87
CA LYS A 194 -11.10 0.63 -17.33
C LYS A 194 -9.74 1.12 -17.87
N LYS A 195 -9.17 0.39 -18.82
CA LYS A 195 -7.86 0.73 -19.40
C LYS A 195 -7.83 2.15 -19.99
N GLU A 196 -8.88 2.53 -20.66
CA GLU A 196 -9.02 3.86 -21.25
C GLU A 196 -9.10 4.97 -20.18
N TYR A 197 -9.78 4.70 -19.06
CA TYR A 197 -9.82 5.62 -17.92
C TYR A 197 -8.43 5.88 -17.35
N LEU A 198 -7.65 4.83 -17.09
CA LEU A 198 -6.29 5.00 -16.53
C LEU A 198 -5.35 5.70 -17.51
N LYS A 199 -5.47 5.44 -18.82
CA LYS A 199 -4.69 6.17 -19.84
C LYS A 199 -5.03 7.66 -19.84
N LYS A 200 -6.33 8.01 -19.81
CA LYS A 200 -6.77 9.42 -19.75
C LYS A 200 -6.35 10.08 -18.46
N LEU A 201 -6.47 9.37 -17.33
CA LEU A 201 -5.99 9.85 -16.03
C LEU A 201 -4.48 10.14 -16.08
N ARG A 202 -3.66 9.23 -16.63
CA ARG A 202 -2.21 9.45 -16.78
C ARG A 202 -1.92 10.65 -17.67
N ALA A 203 -2.59 10.75 -18.80
CA ALA A 203 -2.44 11.88 -19.73
C ALA A 203 -2.78 13.21 -19.03
N LYS A 204 -3.90 13.27 -18.32
CA LYS A 204 -4.33 14.47 -17.58
C LYS A 204 -3.35 14.85 -16.46
N CYS A 205 -2.85 13.86 -15.72
CA CYS A 205 -1.81 14.12 -14.71
C CYS A 205 -0.51 14.67 -15.33
N ASN A 206 -0.11 14.15 -16.49
CA ASN A 206 1.07 14.65 -17.21
C ASN A 206 0.87 16.10 -17.66
N GLU A 207 -0.28 16.42 -18.27
CA GLU A 207 -0.65 17.75 -18.74
C GLU A 207 -0.58 18.79 -17.61
N MET A 208 -1.10 18.44 -16.43
CA MET A 208 -1.21 19.35 -15.27
C MET A 208 -0.02 19.29 -14.32
N GLY A 209 0.99 18.45 -14.60
CA GLY A 209 2.13 18.26 -13.70
C GLY A 209 1.71 17.73 -12.32
N VAL A 210 0.74 16.80 -12.29
CA VAL A 210 0.17 16.17 -11.10
C VAL A 210 0.80 14.81 -10.88
N ILE A 211 1.18 14.48 -9.65
CA ILE A 211 1.74 13.18 -9.29
C ILE A 211 0.64 12.12 -9.30
N LEU A 212 0.81 11.07 -10.10
CA LEU A 212 -0.06 9.91 -10.10
C LEU A 212 0.48 8.84 -9.17
N ILE A 213 -0.30 8.49 -8.14
CA ILE A 213 0.03 7.46 -7.15
C ILE A 213 -0.86 6.24 -7.43
N PHE A 214 -0.25 5.07 -7.68
CA PHE A 214 -0.97 3.81 -7.69
C PHE A 214 -0.80 3.10 -6.36
N ASP A 215 -1.94 2.84 -5.71
CA ASP A 215 -2.02 1.99 -4.53
C ASP A 215 -2.19 0.53 -4.98
N GLU A 216 -1.09 -0.19 -4.98
CA GLU A 216 -1.06 -1.63 -5.26
C GLU A 216 -0.82 -2.47 -4.00
N LEU A 217 -1.20 -1.96 -2.84
CA LEU A 217 -1.11 -2.71 -1.59
C LEU A 217 -1.84 -4.04 -1.65
N GLN A 218 -2.97 -4.11 -2.34
CA GLN A 218 -3.74 -5.34 -2.48
C GLN A 218 -3.56 -6.02 -3.83
N SER A 219 -3.42 -5.27 -4.90
CA SER A 219 -3.37 -5.78 -6.27
C SER A 219 -1.98 -6.15 -6.77
N GLY A 220 -0.92 -5.70 -6.09
CA GLY A 220 0.47 -5.96 -6.47
C GLY A 220 1.02 -7.31 -6.02
N ILE A 221 2.31 -7.51 -6.28
CA ILE A 221 3.10 -8.68 -5.88
C ILE A 221 2.44 -10.00 -6.29
N GLY A 222 2.17 -10.14 -7.60
CA GLY A 222 1.68 -11.38 -8.21
C GLY A 222 0.19 -11.65 -8.05
N ARG A 223 -0.58 -10.82 -7.32
CA ARG A 223 -2.00 -11.07 -7.02
C ARG A 223 -2.88 -11.21 -8.25
N THR A 224 -2.59 -10.49 -9.31
CA THR A 224 -3.40 -10.42 -10.53
C THR A 224 -2.85 -11.26 -11.70
N GLY A 225 -1.80 -12.06 -11.45
CA GLY A 225 -1.10 -12.84 -12.48
C GLY A 225 0.03 -12.08 -13.20
N LYS A 226 0.20 -10.80 -12.90
CA LYS A 226 1.39 -10.00 -13.21
C LYS A 226 2.08 -9.62 -11.91
N MET A 227 3.36 -9.24 -11.95
CA MET A 227 4.06 -8.80 -10.74
C MET A 227 3.37 -7.58 -10.14
N PHE A 228 2.98 -6.62 -10.97
CA PHE A 228 2.23 -5.44 -10.58
C PHE A 228 0.96 -5.28 -11.43
N ALA A 229 -0.13 -4.82 -10.84
CA ALA A 229 -1.41 -4.69 -11.53
C ALA A 229 -1.38 -3.65 -12.66
N PHE A 230 -0.57 -2.58 -12.54
CA PHE A 230 -0.45 -1.56 -13.58
C PHE A 230 0.03 -2.10 -14.92
N GLU A 231 0.72 -3.24 -14.93
CA GLU A 231 1.19 -3.90 -16.15
C GLU A 231 0.04 -4.32 -17.09
N HIS A 232 -1.15 -4.63 -16.53
CA HIS A 232 -2.33 -4.97 -17.33
C HIS A 232 -2.84 -3.77 -18.16
N TYR A 233 -2.59 -2.56 -17.66
CA TYR A 233 -3.12 -1.33 -18.24
C TYR A 233 -2.11 -0.59 -19.13
N ASN A 234 -0.82 -0.96 -19.06
CA ASN A 234 0.31 -0.24 -19.69
C ASN A 234 0.35 1.25 -19.28
N VAL A 235 0.07 1.52 -18.02
CA VAL A 235 0.11 2.87 -17.42
C VAL A 235 1.00 2.82 -16.20
N THR A 236 2.13 3.53 -16.25
CA THR A 236 3.06 3.58 -15.12
C THR A 236 2.78 4.81 -14.26
N PRO A 237 2.65 4.67 -12.93
CA PRO A 237 2.49 5.80 -12.02
C PRO A 237 3.82 6.56 -11.81
N ASP A 238 3.76 7.70 -11.13
CA ASP A 238 4.93 8.41 -10.64
C ASP A 238 5.40 7.84 -9.30
N ILE A 239 4.44 7.40 -8.47
CA ILE A 239 4.70 6.71 -7.21
C ILE A 239 3.87 5.42 -7.19
N LEU A 240 4.53 4.30 -6.95
CA LEU A 240 3.92 3.00 -6.71
C LEU A 240 3.96 2.71 -5.21
N VAL A 241 2.82 2.32 -4.64
CA VAL A 241 2.71 1.90 -3.24
C VAL A 241 2.46 0.40 -3.18
N ILE A 242 3.27 -0.33 -2.43
CA ILE A 242 3.17 -1.77 -2.25
C ILE A 242 3.30 -2.17 -0.78
N GLY A 243 2.82 -3.36 -0.43
CA GLY A 243 2.87 -3.91 0.92
C GLY A 243 2.19 -5.27 0.96
N LYS A 244 1.51 -5.61 2.05
CA LYS A 244 0.78 -6.88 2.19
C LYS A 244 1.61 -8.09 1.74
N ALA A 245 1.39 -8.56 0.51
CA ALA A 245 2.08 -9.72 -0.05
C ALA A 245 3.61 -9.55 -0.16
N LEU A 246 4.13 -8.32 -0.19
CA LEU A 246 5.56 -8.04 -0.11
C LEU A 246 6.20 -8.66 1.14
N GLY A 247 5.50 -8.62 2.27
CA GLY A 247 5.97 -9.20 3.53
C GLY A 247 5.64 -10.67 3.73
N GLY A 248 4.72 -11.25 2.92
CA GLY A 248 4.31 -12.65 3.07
C GLY A 248 3.79 -13.02 4.47
N GLY A 249 3.18 -12.06 5.19
CA GLY A 249 2.69 -12.18 6.57
C GLY A 249 3.43 -11.32 7.57
N PHE A 250 4.59 -10.75 7.21
CA PHE A 250 5.36 -9.84 8.06
C PHE A 250 5.06 -8.38 7.75
N PRO A 251 5.18 -7.47 8.74
CA PRO A 251 4.86 -6.06 8.56
C PRO A 251 5.92 -5.37 7.69
N ILE A 252 5.52 -4.93 6.51
CA ILE A 252 6.31 -4.13 5.59
C ILE A 252 5.40 -3.41 4.60
N GLY A 253 5.80 -2.22 4.20
CA GLY A 253 5.28 -1.47 3.07
C GLY A 253 6.42 -0.78 2.34
N ALA A 254 6.13 -0.22 1.19
CA ALA A 254 7.09 0.57 0.44
C ALA A 254 6.40 1.55 -0.50
N ILE A 255 7.07 2.67 -0.77
CA ILE A 255 6.82 3.50 -1.93
C ILE A 255 8.01 3.43 -2.87
N ILE A 256 7.74 3.45 -4.16
CA ILE A 256 8.75 3.39 -5.21
C ILE A 256 8.49 4.49 -6.23
N CYS A 257 9.51 5.27 -6.54
CA CYS A 257 9.44 6.31 -7.55
C CYS A 257 10.82 6.50 -8.21
N ASN A 258 10.96 7.51 -9.06
CA ASN A 258 12.29 7.84 -9.57
C ASN A 258 13.15 8.54 -8.50
N GLN A 259 14.47 8.42 -8.64
CA GLN A 259 15.45 8.96 -7.70
C GLN A 259 15.34 10.48 -7.52
N LEU A 260 15.05 11.23 -8.58
CA LEU A 260 14.92 12.69 -8.51
C LEU A 260 13.73 13.09 -7.64
N LEU A 261 12.60 12.39 -7.77
CA LEU A 261 11.43 12.61 -6.93
C LEU A 261 11.73 12.21 -5.48
N MET A 262 12.31 11.03 -5.25
CA MET A 262 12.65 10.54 -3.91
C MET A 262 13.63 11.49 -3.19
N ASN A 263 14.59 12.06 -3.91
CA ASN A 263 15.57 13.00 -3.34
C ASN A 263 14.96 14.29 -2.80
N LYS A 264 13.69 14.59 -3.10
CA LYS A 264 12.98 15.72 -2.47
C LYS A 264 12.84 15.55 -0.95
N PHE A 265 12.94 14.34 -0.41
CA PHE A 265 13.04 14.12 1.02
C PHE A 265 14.36 14.57 1.63
N LYS A 266 15.45 14.56 0.88
CA LYS A 266 16.78 14.96 1.37
C LYS A 266 16.93 16.46 1.61
N SER A 267 16.14 17.29 0.95
CA SER A 267 16.31 18.74 0.96
C SER A 267 15.77 19.45 2.20
N ASN A 268 15.13 18.74 3.12
CA ASN A 268 14.68 19.30 4.39
C ASN A 268 14.55 18.21 5.45
N PRO A 269 15.51 18.11 6.38
CA PRO A 269 15.55 17.07 7.40
C PRO A 269 14.38 17.09 8.40
N ILE A 270 13.50 18.10 8.40
CA ILE A 270 12.27 18.11 9.21
C ILE A 270 11.40 16.87 8.93
N LEU A 271 11.60 16.24 7.78
CA LEU A 271 11.00 14.94 7.44
C LEU A 271 12.05 13.82 7.47
N GLY A 272 13.13 13.99 8.21
CA GLY A 272 14.17 12.97 8.33
C GLY A 272 13.61 11.59 8.64
N HIS A 273 12.42 11.58 9.21
CA HIS A 273 11.72 10.37 9.58
C HIS A 273 10.28 10.46 9.08
N ILE A 274 9.93 9.64 8.12
CA ILE A 274 8.54 9.46 7.65
C ILE A 274 7.85 8.36 8.49
N THR A 275 8.12 8.28 9.73
CA THR A 275 7.40 7.39 10.65
C THR A 275 6.48 8.19 11.52
#